data_a589ee9e77bb99cac9e1ab4110592cf4
#
_entry.id   a589ee9e77bb99cac9e1ab4110592cf4
#
_cell.length_a   1.000
_cell.length_b   1.000
_cell.length_c   1.000
_cell.angle_alpha   90.00
_cell.angle_beta   90.00
_cell.angle_gamma   90.00
#
_symmetry.space_group_name_H-M   'P 1'
#
loop_
_entity.id
_entity.type
_entity.pdbx_description
1 polymer ?
#
loop_
_entity_poly.entity_id
_entity_poly.type
_entity_poly.pdbx_seq_one_letter_code
_entity_poly.pdbx_strand_id
1 'polypeptide(L)'
;MRPPPRSRTIYLLPNLFTTAGLFSGFYAIIAAANGQFVQAAMAVFVAAVMDGLDGRVARLTNTSSEFGVQYDSLADLVSFGMAPALVMYHWSLSALKYDSSVMGRVGWSAAFLYAACAALRLARFNTQVGVVDKRWFIGLASPAAAGLMMSFVWAFADDSLGFDGEQLRYVALAVTVVAALLMVSRIRFWSFKGGARGPRADRVPFLALAIATVVIALLVIDLARSLLVIGVLYALSGPLMWLWRRWRRVPELP
;
A
#
# COMPACT_ATOMS: atom_id res chain seq x y z
N MET A 1 -1.22 22.24 38.47
CA MET A 1 -0.88 23.18 37.37
C MET A 1 -1.42 22.60 36.09
N ARG A 2 -2.34 23.26 35.39
CA ARG A 2 -2.77 22.83 34.04
C ARG A 2 -1.64 23.18 33.05
N PRO A 3 -1.22 22.29 32.16
CA PRO A 3 -0.23 22.62 31.16
C PRO A 3 -0.73 23.77 30.28
N PRO A 4 0.13 24.68 29.80
CA PRO A 4 -0.26 25.80 28.98
C PRO A 4 -0.99 25.30 27.72
N PRO A 5 -1.99 26.06 27.22
CA PRO A 5 -2.69 25.70 25.99
C PRO A 5 -1.68 25.64 24.83
N ARG A 6 -1.50 24.45 24.26
CA ARG A 6 -0.63 24.27 23.09
C ARG A 6 -1.18 25.13 21.93
N SER A 7 -0.32 25.81 21.21
CA SER A 7 -0.71 26.65 20.08
C SER A 7 -1.47 25.84 19.04
N ARG A 8 -2.58 26.35 18.54
CA ARG A 8 -3.41 25.71 17.49
C ARG A 8 -2.61 25.35 16.23
N THR A 9 -1.53 26.04 15.98
CA THR A 9 -0.62 25.86 14.84
C THR A 9 0.06 24.47 14.83
N ILE A 10 0.30 23.84 15.99
CA ILE A 10 0.96 22.52 16.08
C ILE A 10 0.05 21.40 15.54
N TYR A 11 -1.29 21.56 15.64
CA TYR A 11 -2.26 20.60 15.08
C TYR A 11 -2.39 20.68 13.54
N LEU A 12 -1.95 21.78 12.93
CA LEU A 12 -2.01 21.96 11.48
C LEU A 12 -0.93 21.13 10.76
N LEU A 13 0.21 20.91 11.39
CA LEU A 13 1.36 20.29 10.72
C LEU A 13 1.09 18.85 10.26
N PRO A 14 0.55 17.91 11.08
CA PRO A 14 0.18 16.58 10.60
C PRO A 14 -0.84 16.63 9.47
N ASN A 15 -1.90 17.44 9.64
CA ASN A 15 -2.96 17.54 8.62
C ASN A 15 -2.45 18.11 7.29
N LEU A 16 -1.38 18.90 7.29
CA LEU A 16 -0.75 19.38 6.06
C LEU A 16 -0.08 18.25 5.28
N PHE A 17 0.61 17.31 5.98
CA PHE A 17 1.19 16.13 5.34
C PHE A 17 0.09 15.21 4.80
N THR A 18 -0.99 14.99 5.57
CA THR A 18 -2.16 14.23 5.11
C THR A 18 -2.77 14.88 3.85
N THR A 19 -2.91 16.22 3.84
CA THR A 19 -3.39 16.95 2.66
C THR A 19 -2.45 16.82 1.47
N ALA A 20 -1.14 16.84 1.69
CA ALA A 20 -0.14 16.63 0.64
C ALA A 20 -0.21 15.20 0.08
N GLY A 21 -0.44 14.19 0.93
CA GLY A 21 -0.71 12.82 0.52
C GLY A 21 -1.97 12.70 -0.34
N LEU A 22 -3.06 13.30 0.12
CA LEU A 22 -4.33 13.36 -0.62
C LEU A 22 -4.16 14.06 -1.99
N PHE A 23 -3.44 15.18 -2.03
CA PHE A 23 -3.12 15.88 -3.28
C PHE A 23 -2.34 14.98 -4.23
N SER A 24 -1.33 14.25 -3.73
CA SER A 24 -0.53 13.33 -4.55
C SER A 24 -1.38 12.18 -5.10
N GLY A 25 -2.28 11.61 -4.27
CA GLY A 25 -3.23 10.58 -4.73
C GLY A 25 -4.21 11.11 -5.78
N PHE A 26 -4.73 12.31 -5.60
CA PHE A 26 -5.60 12.97 -6.57
C PHE A 26 -4.84 13.27 -7.89
N TYR A 27 -3.62 13.78 -7.79
CA TYR A 27 -2.77 14.00 -8.96
C TYR A 27 -2.49 12.70 -9.73
N ALA A 28 -2.29 11.58 -9.03
CA ALA A 28 -2.10 10.28 -9.67
C ALA A 28 -3.30 9.90 -10.55
N ILE A 29 -4.53 10.17 -10.11
CA ILE A 29 -5.74 9.92 -10.91
C ILE A 29 -5.75 10.77 -12.18
N ILE A 30 -5.44 12.07 -12.05
CA ILE A 30 -5.41 12.99 -13.19
C ILE A 30 -4.28 12.60 -14.16
N ALA A 31 -3.09 12.27 -13.67
CA ALA A 31 -1.97 11.83 -14.48
C ALA A 31 -2.32 10.55 -15.27
N ALA A 32 -2.97 9.57 -14.63
CA ALA A 32 -3.41 8.34 -15.29
C ALA A 32 -4.46 8.60 -16.38
N ALA A 33 -5.41 9.49 -16.14
CA ALA A 33 -6.41 9.90 -17.14
C ALA A 33 -5.78 10.56 -18.37
N ASN A 34 -4.60 11.20 -18.21
CA ASN A 34 -3.81 11.80 -19.27
C ASN A 34 -2.76 10.85 -19.89
N GLY A 35 -2.77 9.55 -19.55
CA GLY A 35 -1.82 8.57 -20.05
C GLY A 35 -0.41 8.63 -19.43
N GLN A 36 -0.22 9.43 -18.38
CA GLN A 36 1.06 9.61 -17.70
C GLN A 36 1.22 8.58 -16.57
N PHE A 37 1.31 7.30 -16.93
CA PHE A 37 1.23 6.20 -15.97
C PHE A 37 2.41 6.12 -15.01
N VAL A 38 3.63 6.43 -15.49
CA VAL A 38 4.83 6.46 -14.63
C VAL A 38 4.70 7.55 -13.57
N GLN A 39 4.31 8.77 -13.96
CA GLN A 39 4.08 9.87 -13.02
C GLN A 39 2.94 9.54 -12.04
N ALA A 40 1.87 8.91 -12.53
CA ALA A 40 0.76 8.46 -11.69
C ALA A 40 1.22 7.46 -10.62
N ALA A 41 2.02 6.47 -11.01
CA ALA A 41 2.59 5.49 -10.09
C ALA A 41 3.51 6.15 -9.05
N MET A 42 4.43 7.02 -9.50
CA MET A 42 5.33 7.77 -8.61
C MET A 42 4.55 8.65 -7.61
N ALA A 43 3.47 9.28 -8.03
CA ALA A 43 2.64 10.12 -7.16
C ALA A 43 2.01 9.33 -6.02
N VAL A 44 1.57 8.08 -6.25
CA VAL A 44 1.08 7.20 -5.17
C VAL A 44 2.21 6.85 -4.19
N PHE A 45 3.45 6.63 -4.64
CA PHE A 45 4.58 6.44 -3.73
C PHE A 45 4.89 7.71 -2.92
N VAL A 46 4.78 8.90 -3.52
CA VAL A 46 4.90 10.17 -2.79
C VAL A 46 3.81 10.27 -1.72
N ALA A 47 2.55 9.90 -2.05
CA ALA A 47 1.47 9.85 -1.06
C ALA A 47 1.81 8.91 0.11
N ALA A 48 2.42 7.74 -0.15
CA ALA A 48 2.83 6.80 0.89
C ALA A 48 3.93 7.35 1.81
N VAL A 49 4.83 8.18 1.26
CA VAL A 49 5.85 8.88 2.06
C VAL A 49 5.19 9.93 2.96
N MET A 50 4.25 10.72 2.42
CA MET A 50 3.52 11.76 3.17
C MET A 50 2.70 11.16 4.31
N ASP A 51 1.96 10.05 4.08
CA ASP A 51 1.27 9.27 5.10
C ASP A 51 2.22 8.77 6.20
N GLY A 52 3.38 8.21 5.81
CA GLY A 52 4.37 7.79 6.78
C GLY A 52 4.95 8.94 7.64
N LEU A 53 5.00 10.15 7.09
CA LEU A 53 5.50 11.35 7.78
C LEU A 53 4.45 11.94 8.73
N ASP A 54 3.17 12.06 8.32
CA ASP A 54 2.12 12.63 9.16
C ASP A 54 1.92 11.81 10.44
N GLY A 55 1.85 10.48 10.32
CA GLY A 55 1.76 9.59 11.48
C GLY A 55 2.97 9.64 12.41
N ARG A 56 4.18 9.95 11.90
CA ARG A 56 5.38 10.16 12.72
C ARG A 56 5.34 11.52 13.40
N VAL A 57 4.99 12.58 12.66
CA VAL A 57 4.90 13.95 13.17
C VAL A 57 3.83 14.04 14.25
N ALA A 58 2.63 13.49 14.03
CA ALA A 58 1.55 13.45 15.01
C ALA A 58 1.98 12.80 16.34
N ARG A 59 2.75 11.70 16.27
CA ARG A 59 3.29 11.02 17.47
C ARG A 59 4.37 11.82 18.18
N LEU A 60 5.30 12.42 17.44
CA LEU A 60 6.41 13.20 18.00
C LEU A 60 5.90 14.50 18.65
N THR A 61 4.87 15.12 18.08
CA THR A 61 4.30 16.35 18.59
C THR A 61 3.19 16.15 19.62
N ASN A 62 2.76 14.87 19.84
CA ASN A 62 1.60 14.54 20.69
C ASN A 62 0.33 15.30 20.27
N THR A 63 0.07 15.44 18.97
CA THR A 63 -1.05 16.22 18.38
C THR A 63 -2.07 15.32 17.68
N SER A 64 -2.17 14.05 18.04
CA SER A 64 -3.22 13.18 17.51
C SER A 64 -4.60 13.70 17.95
N SER A 65 -5.50 13.95 16.99
CA SER A 65 -6.89 14.31 17.21
C SER A 65 -7.82 13.31 16.53
N GLU A 66 -9.06 13.16 17.03
CA GLU A 66 -10.06 12.31 16.37
C GLU A 66 -10.33 12.76 14.93
N PHE A 67 -10.39 14.08 14.70
CA PHE A 67 -10.51 14.64 13.35
C PHE A 67 -9.35 14.21 12.46
N GLY A 68 -8.10 14.31 12.94
CA GLY A 68 -6.91 13.92 12.19
C GLY A 68 -6.95 12.44 11.77
N VAL A 69 -7.36 11.55 12.67
CA VAL A 69 -7.49 10.11 12.39
C VAL A 69 -8.53 9.82 11.30
N GLN A 70 -9.68 10.51 11.33
CA GLN A 70 -10.72 10.35 10.30
C GLN A 70 -10.28 10.95 8.96
N TYR A 71 -9.65 12.13 8.99
CA TYR A 71 -9.14 12.80 7.80
C TYR A 71 -8.05 11.97 7.11
N ASP A 72 -7.12 11.40 7.87
CA ASP A 72 -6.09 10.47 7.42
C ASP A 72 -6.71 9.24 6.72
N SER A 73 -7.72 8.62 7.33
CA SER A 73 -8.41 7.48 6.73
C SER A 73 -9.12 7.82 5.41
N LEU A 74 -9.66 9.03 5.27
CA LEU A 74 -10.27 9.49 4.01
C LEU A 74 -9.19 9.75 2.94
N ALA A 75 -8.07 10.36 3.32
CA ALA A 75 -6.92 10.57 2.45
C ALA A 75 -6.32 9.25 1.97
N ASP A 76 -6.19 8.27 2.88
CA ASP A 76 -5.74 6.91 2.58
C ASP A 76 -6.65 6.20 1.57
N LEU A 77 -7.96 6.34 1.71
CA LEU A 77 -8.91 5.75 0.77
C LEU A 77 -8.70 6.29 -0.64
N VAL A 78 -8.47 7.59 -0.79
CA VAL A 78 -8.19 8.20 -2.10
C VAL A 78 -6.82 7.76 -2.61
N SER A 79 -5.77 7.85 -1.79
CA SER A 79 -4.38 7.66 -2.22
C SER A 79 -4.00 6.19 -2.43
N PHE A 80 -4.55 5.25 -1.62
CA PHE A 80 -4.20 3.83 -1.66
C PHE A 80 -5.37 2.92 -2.08
N GLY A 81 -6.59 3.46 -2.16
CA GLY A 81 -7.76 2.75 -2.68
C GLY A 81 -8.11 3.19 -4.09
N MET A 82 -8.56 4.43 -4.25
CA MET A 82 -9.10 4.92 -5.53
C MET A 82 -8.01 5.17 -6.56
N ALA A 83 -6.91 5.84 -6.20
CA ALA A 83 -5.86 6.19 -7.15
C ALA A 83 -5.22 4.94 -7.78
N PRO A 84 -4.75 3.91 -7.05
CA PRO A 84 -4.22 2.70 -7.66
C PRO A 84 -5.24 1.94 -8.53
N ALA A 85 -6.50 1.90 -8.11
CA ALA A 85 -7.57 1.27 -8.88
C ALA A 85 -7.76 1.95 -10.24
N LEU A 86 -7.82 3.28 -10.27
CA LEU A 86 -8.02 4.06 -11.48
C LEU A 86 -6.77 4.11 -12.36
N VAL A 87 -5.57 4.19 -11.79
CA VAL A 87 -4.31 4.07 -12.54
C VAL A 87 -4.26 2.73 -13.27
N MET A 88 -4.52 1.62 -12.57
CA MET A 88 -4.55 0.29 -13.18
C MET A 88 -5.64 0.17 -14.24
N TYR A 89 -6.81 0.76 -13.99
CA TYR A 89 -7.90 0.77 -14.95
C TYR A 89 -7.51 1.49 -16.24
N HIS A 90 -7.01 2.71 -16.15
CA HIS A 90 -6.61 3.49 -17.32
C HIS A 90 -5.43 2.88 -18.07
N TRP A 91 -4.46 2.31 -17.34
CA TRP A 91 -3.27 1.73 -17.97
C TRP A 91 -3.56 0.42 -18.70
N SER A 92 -4.40 -0.44 -18.14
CA SER A 92 -4.51 -1.82 -18.64
C SER A 92 -5.93 -2.36 -18.66
N LEU A 93 -6.71 -2.27 -17.55
CA LEU A 93 -7.98 -2.98 -17.43
C LEU A 93 -9.06 -2.46 -18.41
N SER A 94 -8.96 -1.19 -18.82
CA SER A 94 -9.87 -0.60 -19.82
C SER A 94 -9.75 -1.29 -21.18
N ALA A 95 -8.60 -1.90 -21.49
CA ALA A 95 -8.37 -2.63 -22.75
C ALA A 95 -9.17 -3.95 -22.84
N LEU A 96 -9.62 -4.49 -21.70
CA LEU A 96 -10.50 -5.67 -21.69
C LEU A 96 -11.78 -5.49 -22.49
N LYS A 97 -12.23 -4.25 -22.71
CA LYS A 97 -13.39 -3.93 -23.57
C LYS A 97 -13.21 -4.38 -25.03
N TYR A 98 -11.97 -4.49 -25.51
CA TYR A 98 -11.67 -4.93 -26.88
C TYR A 98 -11.90 -6.43 -27.06
N ASP A 99 -11.85 -7.23 -25.99
CA ASP A 99 -12.13 -8.67 -26.05
C ASP A 99 -13.63 -8.95 -26.14
N SER A 100 -14.43 -8.27 -25.31
CA SER A 100 -15.89 -8.30 -25.35
C SER A 100 -16.51 -7.25 -24.42
N SER A 101 -17.78 -6.94 -24.62
CA SER A 101 -18.55 -6.04 -23.74
C SER A 101 -18.64 -6.57 -22.29
N VAL A 102 -18.61 -7.89 -22.11
CA VAL A 102 -18.57 -8.53 -20.77
C VAL A 102 -17.23 -8.30 -20.11
N MET A 103 -16.13 -8.52 -20.86
CA MET A 103 -14.78 -8.30 -20.32
C MET A 103 -14.51 -6.82 -19.98
N GLY A 104 -15.07 -5.88 -20.75
CA GLY A 104 -15.03 -4.46 -20.38
C GLY A 104 -15.71 -4.18 -19.04
N ARG A 105 -16.83 -4.85 -18.74
CA ARG A 105 -17.48 -4.76 -17.41
C ARG A 105 -16.64 -5.39 -16.30
N VAL A 106 -15.98 -6.51 -16.56
CA VAL A 106 -15.06 -7.14 -15.62
C VAL A 106 -13.90 -6.21 -15.27
N GLY A 107 -13.34 -5.49 -16.25
CA GLY A 107 -12.24 -4.55 -16.03
C GLY A 107 -12.55 -3.46 -15.01
N TRP A 108 -13.65 -2.72 -15.21
CA TRP A 108 -14.00 -1.66 -14.25
C TRP A 108 -14.52 -2.24 -12.92
N SER A 109 -15.18 -3.41 -12.94
CA SER A 109 -15.61 -4.07 -11.70
C SER A 109 -14.43 -4.52 -10.85
N ALA A 110 -13.32 -4.98 -11.45
CA ALA A 110 -12.10 -5.32 -10.73
C ALA A 110 -11.45 -4.10 -10.09
N ALA A 111 -11.41 -2.96 -10.80
CA ALA A 111 -10.94 -1.70 -10.23
C ALA A 111 -11.82 -1.24 -9.05
N PHE A 112 -13.14 -1.32 -9.20
CA PHE A 112 -14.08 -1.02 -8.12
C PHE A 112 -13.92 -1.98 -6.93
N LEU A 113 -13.76 -3.28 -7.18
CA LEU A 113 -13.54 -4.29 -6.15
C LEU A 113 -12.31 -3.93 -5.30
N TYR A 114 -11.21 -3.51 -5.93
CA TYR A 114 -10.02 -3.09 -5.22
C TYR A 114 -10.29 -1.89 -4.31
N ALA A 115 -10.93 -0.84 -4.83
CA ALA A 115 -11.27 0.36 -4.05
C ALA A 115 -12.23 0.02 -2.89
N ALA A 116 -13.23 -0.82 -3.13
CA ALA A 116 -14.18 -1.27 -2.11
C ALA A 116 -13.48 -2.10 -1.01
N CYS A 117 -12.57 -3.02 -1.39
CA CYS A 117 -11.78 -3.80 -0.43
C CYS A 117 -10.85 -2.91 0.41
N ALA A 118 -10.27 -1.85 -0.18
CA ALA A 118 -9.49 -0.87 0.54
C ALA A 118 -10.36 -0.11 1.57
N ALA A 119 -11.55 0.34 1.19
CA ALA A 119 -12.50 0.99 2.08
C ALA A 119 -12.91 0.09 3.25
N LEU A 120 -13.30 -1.17 2.96
CA LEU A 120 -13.67 -2.16 3.98
C LEU A 120 -12.52 -2.45 4.94
N ARG A 121 -11.29 -2.53 4.42
CA ARG A 121 -10.09 -2.71 5.24
C ARG A 121 -9.86 -1.53 6.18
N LEU A 122 -9.94 -0.29 5.68
CA LEU A 122 -9.77 0.93 6.49
C LEU A 122 -10.85 1.02 7.58
N ALA A 123 -12.11 0.76 7.24
CA ALA A 123 -13.21 0.71 8.21
C ALA A 123 -12.95 -0.35 9.30
N ARG A 124 -12.51 -1.56 8.90
CA ARG A 124 -12.16 -2.62 9.85
C ARG A 124 -10.99 -2.22 10.75
N PHE A 125 -9.95 -1.59 10.20
CA PHE A 125 -8.80 -1.13 10.98
C PHE A 125 -9.23 -0.11 12.03
N ASN A 126 -10.06 0.87 11.66
CA ASN A 126 -10.53 1.92 12.58
C ASN A 126 -11.41 1.37 13.72
N THR A 127 -12.17 0.30 13.47
CA THR A 127 -13.01 -0.34 14.51
C THR A 127 -12.22 -1.26 15.45
N GLN A 128 -11.01 -1.70 15.06
CA GLN A 128 -10.18 -2.64 15.82
C GLN A 128 -9.02 -1.97 16.57
N VAL A 129 -8.91 -0.66 16.53
CA VAL A 129 -7.88 0.10 17.26
C VAL A 129 -8.01 -0.16 18.76
N GLY A 130 -6.98 -0.78 19.36
CA GLY A 130 -6.93 -1.09 20.80
C GLY A 130 -7.18 -2.56 21.18
N VAL A 131 -7.64 -3.41 20.26
CA VAL A 131 -8.03 -4.81 20.59
C VAL A 131 -7.03 -5.85 20.03
N VAL A 132 -6.22 -5.51 19.03
CA VAL A 132 -5.35 -6.48 18.31
C VAL A 132 -3.88 -6.31 18.67
N ASP A 133 -3.17 -7.45 18.82
CA ASP A 133 -1.71 -7.48 19.03
C ASP A 133 -0.97 -6.76 17.87
N LYS A 134 -0.16 -5.75 18.22
CA LYS A 134 0.56 -4.87 17.29
C LYS A 134 1.63 -5.58 16.43
N ARG A 135 1.86 -6.87 16.64
CA ARG A 135 2.88 -7.66 15.93
C ARG A 135 2.43 -8.18 14.57
N TRP A 136 1.12 -8.27 14.33
CA TRP A 136 0.55 -8.87 13.14
C TRP A 136 -0.49 -7.96 12.52
N PHE A 137 -0.40 -7.76 11.20
CA PHE A 137 -1.49 -7.18 10.43
C PHE A 137 -2.41 -8.28 9.93
N ILE A 138 -3.72 -8.10 10.08
CA ILE A 138 -4.72 -8.97 9.50
C ILE A 138 -5.09 -8.41 8.12
N GLY A 139 -4.76 -9.17 7.06
CA GLY A 139 -4.86 -8.74 5.67
C GLY A 139 -3.68 -7.88 5.20
N LEU A 140 -3.53 -7.79 3.87
CA LEU A 140 -2.49 -6.99 3.23
C LEU A 140 -2.73 -5.50 3.52
N ALA A 141 -1.70 -4.75 3.92
CA ALA A 141 -1.80 -3.31 4.17
C ALA A 141 -2.18 -2.53 2.91
N SER A 142 -3.11 -1.53 2.98
CA SER A 142 -3.52 -0.73 1.81
C SER A 142 -2.34 -0.04 1.12
N PRO A 143 -1.36 0.58 1.84
CA PRO A 143 -0.17 1.11 1.19
C PRO A 143 0.69 0.04 0.51
N ALA A 144 0.74 -1.19 1.07
CA ALA A 144 1.50 -2.28 0.44
C ALA A 144 0.80 -2.84 -0.81
N ALA A 145 -0.53 -2.95 -0.79
CA ALA A 145 -1.32 -3.34 -1.95
C ALA A 145 -1.20 -2.28 -3.07
N ALA A 146 -1.29 -0.99 -2.71
CA ALA A 146 -1.07 0.12 -3.64
C ALA A 146 0.35 0.11 -4.20
N GLY A 147 1.36 -0.11 -3.35
CA GLY A 147 2.76 -0.24 -3.76
C GLY A 147 2.99 -1.37 -4.74
N LEU A 148 2.38 -2.56 -4.53
CA LEU A 148 2.44 -3.67 -5.47
C LEU A 148 1.85 -3.30 -6.83
N MET A 149 0.64 -2.71 -6.86
CA MET A 149 -0.01 -2.32 -8.11
C MET A 149 0.77 -1.22 -8.83
N MET A 150 1.25 -0.22 -8.11
CA MET A 150 1.97 0.92 -8.72
C MET A 150 3.37 0.56 -9.18
N SER A 151 4.08 -0.31 -8.46
CA SER A 151 5.35 -0.85 -8.95
C SER A 151 5.17 -1.73 -10.20
N PHE A 152 4.05 -2.47 -10.29
CA PHE A 152 3.70 -3.21 -11.49
C PHE A 152 3.45 -2.27 -12.67
N VAL A 153 2.62 -1.23 -12.49
CA VAL A 153 2.40 -0.22 -13.55
C VAL A 153 3.71 0.45 -13.93
N TRP A 154 4.51 0.91 -12.97
CA TRP A 154 5.76 1.61 -13.24
C TRP A 154 6.78 0.74 -13.98
N ALA A 155 6.94 -0.51 -13.58
CA ALA A 155 7.91 -1.43 -14.19
C ALA A 155 7.59 -1.77 -15.65
N PHE A 156 6.32 -1.70 -16.07
CA PHE A 156 5.88 -2.07 -17.41
C PHE A 156 5.38 -0.88 -18.26
N ALA A 157 5.07 0.25 -17.65
CA ALA A 157 4.71 1.47 -18.39
C ALA A 157 5.93 2.26 -18.90
N ASP A 158 7.12 1.92 -18.43
CA ASP A 158 8.38 2.49 -18.88
C ASP A 158 8.93 1.65 -20.04
N ASP A 159 8.49 1.85 -21.25
CA ASP A 159 8.80 1.18 -22.56
C ASP A 159 10.05 0.25 -22.64
N SER A 160 10.81 0.16 -21.57
CA SER A 160 12.07 -0.58 -21.48
C SER A 160 11.94 -2.10 -21.68
N LEU A 161 10.74 -2.68 -21.46
CA LEU A 161 10.49 -4.13 -21.62
C LEU A 161 9.69 -4.48 -22.88
N GLY A 162 9.20 -3.49 -23.63
CA GLY A 162 8.42 -3.71 -24.84
C GLY A 162 7.03 -4.35 -24.60
N PHE A 163 6.53 -4.33 -23.38
CA PHE A 163 5.18 -4.77 -23.04
C PHE A 163 4.27 -3.58 -22.80
N ASP A 164 3.16 -3.53 -23.52
CA ASP A 164 2.12 -2.53 -23.31
C ASP A 164 1.09 -3.02 -22.26
N GLY A 165 0.46 -2.07 -21.57
CA GLY A 165 -0.62 -2.33 -20.62
C GLY A 165 -1.75 -3.15 -21.22
N GLU A 166 -2.03 -2.97 -22.53
CA GLU A 166 -3.01 -3.77 -23.25
C GLU A 166 -2.64 -5.26 -23.32
N GLN A 167 -1.38 -5.58 -23.56
CA GLN A 167 -0.91 -6.98 -23.61
C GLN A 167 -0.96 -7.65 -22.24
N LEU A 168 -0.76 -6.85 -21.18
CA LEU A 168 -0.75 -7.33 -19.80
C LEU A 168 -2.12 -7.31 -19.10
N ARG A 169 -3.22 -7.03 -19.83
CA ARG A 169 -4.56 -6.83 -19.26
C ARG A 169 -5.06 -7.97 -18.37
N TYR A 170 -4.75 -9.21 -18.70
CA TYR A 170 -5.13 -10.36 -17.87
C TYR A 170 -4.27 -10.51 -16.63
N VAL A 171 -2.96 -10.20 -16.72
CA VAL A 171 -2.06 -10.18 -15.57
C VAL A 171 -2.43 -9.04 -14.63
N ALA A 172 -2.70 -7.85 -15.17
CA ALA A 172 -3.18 -6.70 -14.42
C ALA A 172 -4.50 -6.99 -13.70
N LEU A 173 -5.43 -7.68 -14.37
CA LEU A 173 -6.68 -8.15 -13.77
C LEU A 173 -6.41 -9.08 -12.57
N ALA A 174 -5.54 -10.08 -12.76
CA ALA A 174 -5.18 -11.02 -11.70
C ALA A 174 -4.50 -10.31 -10.52
N VAL A 175 -3.53 -9.42 -10.76
CA VAL A 175 -2.86 -8.63 -9.73
C VAL A 175 -3.85 -7.77 -8.94
N THR A 176 -4.77 -7.09 -9.64
CA THR A 176 -5.79 -6.23 -9.03
C THR A 176 -6.73 -7.03 -8.12
N VAL A 177 -7.27 -8.15 -8.62
CA VAL A 177 -8.19 -8.99 -7.85
C VAL A 177 -7.50 -9.67 -6.67
N VAL A 178 -6.30 -10.20 -6.87
CA VAL A 178 -5.52 -10.83 -5.78
C VAL A 178 -5.18 -9.80 -4.71
N ALA A 179 -4.71 -8.62 -5.07
CA ALA A 179 -4.41 -7.55 -4.11
C ALA A 179 -5.68 -7.14 -3.32
N ALA A 180 -6.83 -7.00 -3.99
CA ALA A 180 -8.11 -6.70 -3.35
C ALA A 180 -8.50 -7.78 -2.32
N LEU A 181 -8.48 -9.05 -2.71
CA LEU A 181 -8.83 -10.17 -1.83
C LEU A 181 -7.86 -10.33 -0.67
N LEU A 182 -6.56 -10.12 -0.89
CA LEU A 182 -5.56 -10.15 0.18
C LEU A 182 -5.79 -9.06 1.23
N MET A 183 -6.25 -7.86 0.85
CA MET A 183 -6.57 -6.77 1.79
C MET A 183 -7.67 -7.17 2.78
N VAL A 184 -8.72 -7.84 2.32
CA VAL A 184 -9.88 -8.24 3.16
C VAL A 184 -9.67 -9.60 3.83
N SER A 185 -8.68 -10.39 3.39
CA SER A 185 -8.38 -11.71 3.94
C SER A 185 -8.08 -11.66 5.44
N ARG A 186 -8.25 -12.82 6.12
CA ARG A 186 -7.84 -13.00 7.52
C ARG A 186 -6.41 -13.51 7.65
N ILE A 187 -5.63 -13.48 6.57
CA ILE A 187 -4.23 -13.91 6.55
C ILE A 187 -3.40 -12.92 7.36
N ARG A 188 -2.53 -13.44 8.23
CA ARG A 188 -1.63 -12.62 9.05
C ARG A 188 -0.38 -12.29 8.25
N PHE A 189 -0.08 -11.00 8.13
CA PHE A 189 1.15 -10.49 7.53
C PHE A 189 2.11 -9.98 8.60
N TRP A 190 3.40 -10.12 8.36
CA TRP A 190 4.42 -9.62 9.29
C TRP A 190 4.37 -8.10 9.37
N SER A 191 4.33 -7.58 10.62
CA SER A 191 4.43 -6.15 10.89
C SER A 191 5.87 -5.76 11.20
N PHE A 192 6.48 -4.90 10.39
CA PHE A 192 7.81 -4.35 10.67
C PHE A 192 7.86 -3.45 11.92
N LYS A 193 6.72 -3.12 12.52
CA LYS A 193 6.62 -2.29 13.74
C LYS A 193 6.89 -3.07 15.05
N GLY A 194 7.00 -4.39 14.98
CA GLY A 194 7.16 -5.29 16.14
C GLY A 194 8.60 -5.74 16.39
N GLY A 195 9.62 -4.98 16.03
CA GLY A 195 11.02 -5.29 16.27
C GLY A 195 11.29 -5.54 17.77
N ALA A 196 11.88 -6.69 18.10
CA ALA A 196 12.11 -7.17 19.44
C ALA A 196 12.86 -6.13 20.29
N ARG A 197 12.20 -5.58 21.30
CA ARG A 197 12.85 -4.95 22.46
C ARG A 197 13.34 -6.06 23.38
N GLY A 198 14.49 -6.64 23.07
CA GLY A 198 15.18 -7.58 23.95
C GLY A 198 16.66 -7.20 24.06
N PRO A 199 17.38 -7.63 25.11
CA PRO A 199 18.78 -7.30 25.35
C PRO A 199 19.76 -7.75 24.23
N ARG A 200 19.28 -8.49 23.21
CA ARG A 200 20.03 -8.90 22.02
C ARG A 200 19.79 -8.02 20.79
N ALA A 201 19.00 -6.94 20.90
CA ALA A 201 18.67 -6.04 19.79
C ALA A 201 19.83 -5.14 19.35
N ASP A 202 20.90 -5.04 20.14
CA ASP A 202 22.05 -4.14 19.85
C ASP A 202 23.02 -4.68 18.81
N ARG A 203 22.87 -5.92 18.34
CA ARG A 203 23.74 -6.48 17.29
C ARG A 203 22.93 -6.70 16.02
N VAL A 204 23.06 -5.78 15.07
CA VAL A 204 22.58 -6.02 13.70
C VAL A 204 23.39 -7.19 13.13
N PRO A 205 22.77 -8.34 12.80
CA PRO A 205 23.53 -9.46 12.25
C PRO A 205 24.15 -9.02 10.91
N PHE A 206 25.41 -9.40 10.68
CA PHE A 206 26.14 -9.08 9.45
C PHE A 206 25.34 -9.43 8.18
N LEU A 207 24.61 -10.56 8.21
CA LEU A 207 23.73 -10.97 7.13
C LEU A 207 22.61 -9.95 6.83
N ALA A 208 22.03 -9.34 7.87
CA ALA A 208 21.00 -8.31 7.67
C ALA A 208 21.59 -7.05 7.01
N LEU A 209 22.81 -6.67 7.38
CA LEU A 209 23.53 -5.56 6.75
C LEU A 209 23.85 -5.88 5.29
N ALA A 210 24.34 -7.08 5.00
CA ALA A 210 24.64 -7.53 3.64
C ALA A 210 23.36 -7.55 2.76
N ILE A 211 22.24 -8.09 3.27
CA ILE A 211 20.95 -8.06 2.57
C ILE A 211 20.50 -6.62 2.33
N ALA A 212 20.58 -5.74 3.33
CA ALA A 212 20.22 -4.33 3.17
C ALA A 212 21.07 -3.64 2.09
N THR A 213 22.37 -3.91 2.06
CA THR A 213 23.27 -3.36 1.03
C THR A 213 22.88 -3.85 -0.37
N VAL A 214 22.58 -5.14 -0.53
CA VAL A 214 22.13 -5.70 -1.83
C VAL A 214 20.79 -5.08 -2.25
N VAL A 215 19.83 -4.95 -1.32
CA VAL A 215 18.53 -4.31 -1.60
C VAL A 215 18.73 -2.85 -2.03
N ILE A 216 19.58 -2.09 -1.35
CA ILE A 216 19.88 -0.70 -1.72
C ILE A 216 20.53 -0.65 -3.12
N ALA A 217 21.47 -1.53 -3.42
CA ALA A 217 22.10 -1.59 -4.74
C ALA A 217 21.07 -1.88 -5.85
N LEU A 218 20.17 -2.84 -5.63
CA LEU A 218 19.10 -3.16 -6.57
C LEU A 218 18.13 -1.98 -6.77
N LEU A 219 17.77 -1.28 -5.69
CA LEU A 219 16.93 -0.08 -5.76
C LEU A 219 17.57 1.05 -6.55
N VAL A 220 18.89 1.19 -6.50
CA VAL A 220 19.64 2.20 -7.27
C VAL A 220 19.71 1.83 -8.75
N ILE A 221 19.82 0.54 -9.09
CA ILE A 221 19.91 0.07 -10.48
C ILE A 221 18.54 0.22 -11.18
N ASP A 222 17.49 -0.28 -10.57
CA ASP A 222 16.12 -0.24 -11.14
C ASP A 222 15.09 -0.18 -10.00
N LEU A 223 14.67 1.02 -9.69
CA LEU A 223 13.74 1.25 -8.58
C LEU A 223 12.39 0.58 -8.80
N ALA A 224 11.84 0.68 -10.01
CA ALA A 224 10.50 0.17 -10.33
C ALA A 224 10.42 -1.36 -10.20
N ARG A 225 11.38 -2.06 -10.83
CA ARG A 225 11.43 -3.53 -10.78
C ARG A 225 11.78 -4.06 -9.40
N SER A 226 12.69 -3.38 -8.69
CA SER A 226 13.03 -3.76 -7.32
C SER A 226 11.85 -3.64 -6.37
N LEU A 227 11.08 -2.54 -6.48
CA LEU A 227 9.84 -2.36 -5.71
C LEU A 227 8.79 -3.42 -6.07
N LEU A 228 8.68 -3.78 -7.36
CA LEU A 228 7.78 -4.86 -7.80
C LEU A 228 8.15 -6.19 -7.15
N VAL A 229 9.44 -6.58 -7.19
CA VAL A 229 9.92 -7.82 -6.57
C VAL A 229 9.63 -7.82 -5.07
N ILE A 230 9.95 -6.74 -4.38
CA ILE A 230 9.67 -6.59 -2.93
C ILE A 230 8.17 -6.69 -2.67
N GLY A 231 7.33 -6.03 -3.47
CA GLY A 231 5.87 -6.05 -3.34
C GLY A 231 5.30 -7.46 -3.53
N VAL A 232 5.77 -8.18 -4.56
CA VAL A 232 5.35 -9.57 -4.84
C VAL A 232 5.77 -10.49 -3.70
N LEU A 233 7.04 -10.43 -3.27
CA LEU A 233 7.53 -11.26 -2.16
C LEU A 233 6.76 -11.00 -0.87
N TYR A 234 6.46 -9.73 -0.57
CA TYR A 234 5.66 -9.38 0.60
C TYR A 234 4.22 -9.87 0.47
N ALA A 235 3.56 -9.70 -0.68
CA ALA A 235 2.21 -10.18 -0.90
C ALA A 235 2.10 -11.72 -0.83
N LEU A 236 3.10 -12.45 -1.33
CA LEU A 236 3.17 -13.90 -1.26
C LEU A 236 3.51 -14.42 0.15
N SER A 237 4.24 -13.65 0.96
CA SER A 237 4.68 -14.08 2.30
C SER A 237 3.52 -14.48 3.22
N GLY A 238 2.39 -13.76 3.16
CA GLY A 238 1.20 -14.07 3.94
C GLY A 238 0.57 -15.42 3.58
N PRO A 239 0.14 -15.64 2.32
CA PRO A 239 -0.41 -16.92 1.85
C PRO A 239 0.54 -18.10 2.07
N LEU A 240 1.83 -17.95 1.78
CA LEU A 240 2.83 -19.00 1.99
C LEU A 240 2.96 -19.39 3.46
N MET A 241 3.01 -18.40 4.35
CA MET A 241 3.09 -18.62 5.79
C MET A 241 1.81 -19.29 6.33
N TRP A 242 0.63 -18.89 5.82
CA TRP A 242 -0.65 -19.51 6.16
C TRP A 242 -0.71 -20.97 5.70
N LEU A 243 -0.29 -21.25 4.46
CA LEU A 243 -0.25 -22.61 3.91
C LEU A 243 0.72 -23.51 4.69
N TRP A 244 1.91 -23.01 5.00
CA TRP A 244 2.92 -23.73 5.77
C TRP A 244 2.45 -24.08 7.19
N ARG A 245 1.76 -23.15 7.88
CA ARG A 245 1.16 -23.40 9.19
C ARG A 245 0.07 -24.46 9.13
N ARG A 246 -0.78 -24.43 8.09
CA ARG A 246 -1.83 -25.40 7.86
C ARG A 246 -1.26 -26.82 7.62
N TRP A 247 -0.17 -26.92 6.88
CA TRP A 247 0.50 -28.19 6.63
C TRP A 247 1.16 -28.78 7.88
N ARG A 248 1.75 -27.94 8.74
CA ARG A 248 2.38 -28.39 9.98
C ARG A 248 1.40 -28.66 11.14
N ARG A 249 0.09 -28.51 10.93
CA ARG A 249 -0.95 -28.64 11.98
C ARG A 249 -0.59 -27.89 13.28
N VAL A 250 0.10 -26.77 13.21
CA VAL A 250 0.40 -25.94 14.39
C VAL A 250 -0.91 -25.29 14.82
N PRO A 251 -1.36 -25.45 16.10
CA PRO A 251 -2.57 -24.80 16.60
C PRO A 251 -2.45 -23.29 16.42
N GLU A 252 -3.50 -22.64 15.94
CA GLU A 252 -3.56 -21.19 15.91
C GLU A 252 -3.54 -20.71 17.36
N LEU A 253 -2.52 -19.93 17.72
CA LEU A 253 -2.48 -19.23 19.01
C LEU A 253 -3.64 -18.22 19.01
N PRO A 254 -4.38 -18.12 20.14
CA PRO A 254 -5.55 -17.26 20.30
C PRO A 254 -5.25 -15.78 20.12
#